data_6d713b34e1858cf983bd545434c67f25
#
_entry.id   6d713b34e1858cf983bd545434c67f25
#
_cell.length_a   1.000
_cell.length_b   1.000
_cell.length_c   1.000
_cell.angle_alpha   90.00
_cell.angle_beta   90.00
_cell.angle_gamma   90.00
#
_symmetry.space_group_name_H-M   'P 1'
#
loop_
_entity.id
_entity.type
_entity.pdbx_description
1 polymer ?
#
loop_
_entity_poly.entity_id
_entity_poly.type
_entity_poly.pdbx_seq_one_letter_code
_entity_poly.pdbx_strand_id
1 'polypeptide(L)'
;MEEMKRYPQVPGFSEVELAAFLAQPLLARLSTHNTDGSIHTIPIWYEYRDGKLLLSTQTITQKVKNIQRNPQVTVLIDSNTMPYAGVMVVGTAVLDTQNAAQKRVTIFERYIGQHGGTYAQQLAAKWEPVIIEVTPERILSFDYTKGSLVPNA
;
A
#
# COMPACT_ATOMS: atom_id res chain seq x y z
N MET A 1 5.68 16.79 -4.16
CA MET A 1 5.96 15.72 -3.18
C MET A 1 7.25 16.04 -2.47
N GLU A 2 7.30 15.84 -1.16
CA GLU A 2 8.50 15.99 -0.38
C GLU A 2 9.58 15.01 -0.85
N GLU A 3 10.85 15.39 -0.75
CA GLU A 3 11.96 14.52 -1.11
C GLU A 3 11.87 13.19 -0.34
N MET A 4 12.17 12.10 -1.03
CA MET A 4 12.18 10.76 -0.42
C MET A 4 13.26 10.67 0.65
N LYS A 5 12.85 10.44 1.89
CA LYS A 5 13.76 10.34 3.03
C LYS A 5 14.29 8.92 3.19
N ARG A 6 15.45 8.82 3.80
CA ARG A 6 16.16 7.56 4.07
C ARG A 6 16.47 7.45 5.56
N TYR A 7 16.58 6.23 6.04
CA TYR A 7 17.12 6.02 7.38
C TYR A 7 18.57 6.50 7.40
N PRO A 8 19.01 7.19 8.47
CA PRO A 8 20.34 7.80 8.51
C PRO A 8 21.51 6.86 8.25
N GLN A 9 21.33 5.58 8.54
CA GLN A 9 22.39 4.57 8.45
C GLN A 9 22.12 3.49 7.40
N VAL A 10 21.01 3.59 6.66
CA VAL A 10 20.62 2.59 5.67
C VAL A 10 20.27 3.30 4.36
N PRO A 11 20.92 2.93 3.25
CA PRO A 11 20.55 3.49 1.94
C PRO A 11 19.08 3.19 1.62
N GLY A 12 18.44 4.12 0.92
CA GLY A 12 17.09 3.95 0.42
C GLY A 12 17.07 3.66 -1.07
N PHE A 13 15.86 3.71 -1.64
CA PHE A 13 15.64 3.54 -3.07
C PHE A 13 15.81 4.85 -3.84
N SER A 14 16.34 4.75 -5.06
CA SER A 14 16.13 5.76 -6.10
C SER A 14 14.68 5.67 -6.61
N GLU A 15 14.25 6.64 -7.42
CA GLU A 15 12.90 6.60 -8.01
C GLU A 15 12.66 5.36 -8.87
N VAL A 16 13.65 4.95 -9.66
CA VAL A 16 13.56 3.75 -10.50
C VAL A 16 13.49 2.49 -9.64
N GLU A 17 14.30 2.42 -8.60
CA GLU A 17 14.28 1.29 -7.66
C GLU A 17 12.98 1.22 -6.85
N LEU A 18 12.43 2.37 -6.47
CA LEU A 18 11.14 2.45 -5.79
C LEU A 18 10.03 1.85 -6.65
N ALA A 19 9.94 2.26 -7.90
CA ALA A 19 8.94 1.75 -8.83
C ALA A 19 9.09 0.23 -9.03
N ALA A 20 10.32 -0.24 -9.19
CA ALA A 20 10.61 -1.68 -9.35
C ALA A 20 10.24 -2.48 -8.09
N PHE A 21 10.54 -1.96 -6.91
CA PHE A 21 10.19 -2.60 -5.64
C PHE A 21 8.68 -2.69 -5.47
N LEU A 22 7.95 -1.59 -5.72
CA LEU A 22 6.50 -1.53 -5.56
C LEU A 22 5.74 -2.27 -6.68
N ALA A 23 6.39 -2.61 -7.78
CA ALA A 23 5.80 -3.45 -8.84
C ALA A 23 5.63 -4.91 -8.39
N GLN A 24 6.33 -5.35 -7.36
CA GLN A 24 6.18 -6.69 -6.80
C GLN A 24 4.85 -6.81 -6.05
N PRO A 25 4.16 -7.99 -6.12
CA PRO A 25 2.91 -8.20 -5.38
C PRO A 25 3.19 -8.53 -3.90
N LEU A 26 3.76 -7.55 -3.20
CA LEU A 26 4.01 -7.65 -1.76
C LEU A 26 2.75 -7.31 -0.97
N LEU A 27 2.78 -7.57 0.32
CA LEU A 27 1.67 -7.22 1.20
C LEU A 27 1.87 -5.82 1.76
N ALA A 28 0.88 -4.95 1.57
CA ALA A 28 0.88 -3.64 2.21
C ALA A 28 0.24 -3.73 3.60
N ARG A 29 0.68 -2.86 4.52
CA ARG A 29 0.04 -2.66 5.81
C ARG A 29 -0.45 -1.22 5.87
N LEU A 30 -1.76 -1.07 5.93
CA LEU A 30 -2.43 0.22 5.96
C LEU A 30 -2.78 0.59 7.39
N SER A 31 -2.36 1.76 7.82
CA SER A 31 -2.68 2.32 9.13
C SER A 31 -3.59 3.53 8.99
N THR A 32 -4.70 3.50 9.73
CA THR A 32 -5.70 4.57 9.77
C THR A 32 -6.02 4.93 11.23
N HIS A 33 -6.58 6.12 11.45
CA HIS A 33 -6.88 6.63 12.78
C HIS A 33 -8.25 6.21 13.28
N ASN A 34 -8.30 5.49 14.39
CA ASN A 34 -9.55 5.22 15.11
C ASN A 34 -10.02 6.46 15.88
N THR A 35 -11.30 6.50 16.25
CA THR A 35 -11.89 7.62 17.01
C THR A 35 -11.31 7.77 18.41
N ASP A 36 -10.82 6.69 19.01
CA ASP A 36 -10.27 6.68 20.36
C ASP A 36 -8.76 7.03 20.42
N GLY A 37 -8.17 7.38 19.27
CA GLY A 37 -6.74 7.71 19.17
C GLY A 37 -5.84 6.51 18.92
N SER A 38 -6.35 5.29 18.98
CA SER A 38 -5.59 4.10 18.59
C SER A 38 -5.44 4.03 17.07
N ILE A 39 -4.51 3.21 16.60
CA ILE A 39 -4.24 3.03 15.17
C ILE A 39 -4.76 1.68 14.72
N HIS A 40 -5.60 1.68 13.68
CA HIS A 40 -6.08 0.47 13.02
C HIS A 40 -5.10 0.12 11.92
N THR A 41 -4.45 -1.05 12.02
CA THR A 41 -3.45 -1.51 11.05
C THR A 41 -3.83 -2.88 10.55
N ILE A 42 -3.94 -3.03 9.20
CA ILE A 42 -4.33 -4.29 8.57
C ILE A 42 -3.50 -4.56 7.31
N PRO A 43 -3.30 -5.84 6.95
CA PRO A 43 -2.71 -6.20 5.67
C PRO A 43 -3.72 -5.98 4.54
N ILE A 44 -3.23 -5.56 3.37
CA ILE A 44 -4.07 -5.27 2.21
C ILE A 44 -3.27 -5.42 0.92
N TRP A 45 -3.93 -5.84 -0.15
CA TRP A 45 -3.36 -5.87 -1.49
C TRP A 45 -3.35 -4.48 -2.09
N TYR A 46 -2.33 -4.19 -2.90
CA TYR A 46 -2.12 -2.88 -3.49
C TYR A 46 -1.66 -2.96 -4.95
N GLU A 47 -1.74 -1.84 -5.61
CA GLU A 47 -1.06 -1.55 -6.87
C GLU A 47 -0.44 -0.15 -6.77
N TYR A 48 0.78 0.00 -7.25
CA TYR A 48 1.44 1.30 -7.40
C TYR A 48 1.28 1.75 -8.84
N ARG A 49 0.51 2.81 -9.07
CA ARG A 49 0.19 3.31 -10.40
C ARG A 49 0.21 4.82 -10.42
N ASP A 50 0.94 5.39 -11.39
CA ASP A 50 1.00 6.85 -11.60
C ASP A 50 1.38 7.63 -10.33
N GLY A 51 2.33 7.09 -9.57
CA GLY A 51 2.81 7.71 -8.34
C GLY A 51 1.88 7.59 -7.15
N LYS A 52 0.82 6.80 -7.23
CA LYS A 52 -0.16 6.61 -6.15
C LYS A 52 -0.28 5.14 -5.77
N LEU A 53 -0.70 4.89 -4.54
CA LEU A 53 -1.05 3.55 -4.08
C LEU A 53 -2.56 3.35 -4.19
N LEU A 54 -2.96 2.29 -4.86
CA LEU A 54 -4.36 1.86 -4.97
C LEU A 54 -4.56 0.62 -4.11
N LEU A 55 -5.45 0.71 -3.14
CA LEU A 55 -5.74 -0.36 -2.19
C LEU A 55 -7.21 -0.74 -2.34
N SER A 56 -7.50 -2.03 -2.51
CA SER A 56 -8.88 -2.50 -2.71
C SER A 56 -9.48 -3.02 -1.42
N THR A 57 -10.70 -2.56 -1.12
CA THR A 57 -11.48 -3.04 0.03
C THR A 57 -12.98 -2.87 -0.24
N GLN A 58 -13.80 -3.01 0.80
CA GLN A 58 -15.24 -2.83 0.76
C GLN A 58 -15.65 -1.61 1.62
N THR A 59 -16.73 -0.94 1.21
CA THR A 59 -17.19 0.30 1.87
C THR A 59 -17.55 0.14 3.34
N ILE A 60 -17.93 -1.08 3.77
CA ILE A 60 -18.38 -1.34 5.13
C ILE A 60 -17.26 -1.50 6.15
N THR A 61 -16.01 -1.48 5.72
CA THR A 61 -14.88 -1.79 6.61
C THR A 61 -14.50 -0.63 7.52
N GLN A 62 -13.85 -0.96 8.65
CA GLN A 62 -13.43 0.04 9.65
C GLN A 62 -12.44 1.06 9.06
N LYS A 63 -11.51 0.61 8.21
CA LYS A 63 -10.55 1.50 7.57
C LYS A 63 -11.21 2.57 6.68
N VAL A 64 -12.30 2.20 6.00
CA VAL A 64 -13.07 3.16 5.18
C VAL A 64 -13.74 4.21 6.08
N LYS A 65 -14.37 3.77 7.17
CA LYS A 65 -14.97 4.69 8.14
C LYS A 65 -13.93 5.63 8.74
N ASN A 66 -12.75 5.11 9.05
CA ASN A 66 -11.65 5.91 9.57
C ASN A 66 -11.19 6.96 8.57
N ILE A 67 -11.03 6.59 7.30
CA ILE A 67 -10.59 7.49 6.23
C ILE A 67 -11.64 8.58 5.94
N GLN A 68 -12.92 8.24 5.99
CA GLN A 68 -14.00 9.22 5.82
C GLN A 68 -13.92 10.34 6.87
N ARG A 69 -13.52 10.01 8.08
CA ARG A 69 -13.36 10.96 9.17
C ARG A 69 -12.01 11.67 9.17
N ASN A 70 -10.94 10.93 8.90
CA ASN A 70 -9.57 11.43 8.85
C ASN A 70 -8.83 10.77 7.69
N PRO A 71 -8.57 11.49 6.59
CA PRO A 71 -7.97 10.91 5.39
C PRO A 71 -6.47 10.67 5.49
N GLN A 72 -5.83 11.05 6.59
CA GLN A 72 -4.39 10.79 6.78
C GLN A 72 -4.15 9.31 7.01
N VAL A 73 -3.23 8.74 6.23
CA VAL A 73 -2.88 7.32 6.30
C VAL A 73 -1.37 7.12 6.22
N THR A 74 -0.95 5.98 6.72
CA THR A 74 0.42 5.48 6.52
C THR A 74 0.35 4.07 5.95
N VAL A 75 1.17 3.79 4.96
CA VAL A 75 1.26 2.48 4.32
C VAL A 75 2.70 2.00 4.39
N LEU A 76 2.90 0.80 4.94
CA LEU A 76 4.20 0.13 4.93
C LEU A 76 4.16 -1.04 3.96
N ILE A 77 5.15 -1.10 3.07
CA ILE A 77 5.33 -2.22 2.13
C ILE A 77 6.78 -2.66 2.27
N ASP A 78 6.99 -3.89 2.71
CA ASP A 78 8.33 -4.42 2.95
C ASP A 78 8.48 -5.86 2.46
N SER A 79 9.73 -6.30 2.32
CA SER A 79 10.06 -7.69 2.01
C SER A 79 10.05 -8.55 3.29
N ASN A 80 9.68 -9.83 3.15
CA ASN A 80 9.71 -10.79 4.24
C ASN A 80 11.03 -11.57 4.32
N THR A 81 11.93 -11.38 3.37
CA THR A 81 13.17 -12.15 3.23
C THR A 81 14.37 -11.25 3.48
N MET A 82 15.30 -11.70 4.30
CA MET A 82 16.58 -11.00 4.51
C MET A 82 17.45 -11.03 3.26
N PRO A 83 18.19 -9.97 2.97
CA PRO A 83 18.21 -8.70 3.66
C PRO A 83 16.95 -7.87 3.38
N TYR A 84 16.38 -7.25 4.41
CA TYR A 84 15.10 -6.56 4.31
C TYR A 84 15.20 -5.25 3.52
N ALA A 85 14.13 -4.93 2.82
CA ALA A 85 13.94 -3.66 2.15
C ALA A 85 12.49 -3.24 2.29
N GLY A 86 12.20 -1.95 2.25
CA GLY A 86 10.84 -1.49 2.41
C GLY A 86 10.64 -0.02 2.15
N VAL A 87 9.36 0.35 2.10
CA VAL A 87 8.89 1.70 1.83
C VAL A 87 7.76 2.03 2.81
N MET A 88 7.86 3.17 3.47
CA MET A 88 6.77 3.74 4.25
C MET A 88 6.25 4.99 3.52
N VAL A 89 4.97 4.99 3.22
CA VAL A 89 4.30 6.11 2.56
C VAL A 89 3.35 6.76 3.54
N VAL A 90 3.56 8.05 3.80
CA VAL A 90 2.61 8.88 4.53
C VAL A 90 1.87 9.74 3.52
N GLY A 91 0.55 9.71 3.53
CA GLY A 91 -0.21 10.42 2.53
C GLY A 91 -1.66 10.65 2.90
N THR A 92 -2.39 11.18 1.93
CA THR A 92 -3.82 11.46 2.03
C THR A 92 -4.59 10.49 1.14
N ALA A 93 -5.62 9.88 1.70
CA ALA A 93 -6.45 8.89 1.02
C ALA A 93 -7.72 9.53 0.46
N VAL A 94 -8.08 9.12 -0.76
CA VAL A 94 -9.36 9.43 -1.40
C VAL A 94 -10.07 8.11 -1.66
N LEU A 95 -11.38 8.07 -1.43
CA LEU A 95 -12.20 6.88 -1.65
C LEU A 95 -12.87 6.97 -3.03
N ASP A 96 -12.58 6.00 -3.90
CA ASP A 96 -13.16 5.90 -5.24
C ASP A 96 -14.09 4.69 -5.29
N THR A 97 -15.39 4.94 -5.37
CA THR A 97 -16.41 3.89 -5.56
C THR A 97 -16.83 3.74 -7.02
N GLN A 98 -16.63 4.76 -7.86
CA GLN A 98 -17.11 4.77 -9.25
C GLN A 98 -16.31 3.83 -10.16
N ASN A 99 -14.99 3.79 -10.00
CA ASN A 99 -14.10 2.95 -10.81
C ASN A 99 -13.55 1.76 -10.03
N ALA A 100 -14.09 1.50 -8.85
CA ALA A 100 -13.55 0.48 -7.95
C ALA A 100 -13.63 -0.93 -8.52
N ALA A 101 -14.73 -1.28 -9.17
CA ALA A 101 -14.90 -2.62 -9.74
C ALA A 101 -13.84 -2.95 -10.80
N GLN A 102 -13.48 -1.98 -11.63
CA GLN A 102 -12.46 -2.17 -12.67
C GLN A 102 -11.04 -2.19 -12.10
N LYS A 103 -10.75 -1.24 -11.22
CA LYS A 103 -9.42 -1.10 -10.62
C LYS A 103 -9.06 -2.30 -9.73
N ARG A 104 -10.03 -2.86 -9.01
CA ARG A 104 -9.77 -4.02 -8.14
C ARG A 104 -9.40 -5.28 -8.91
N VAL A 105 -9.94 -5.46 -10.12
CA VAL A 105 -9.59 -6.63 -10.95
C VAL A 105 -8.09 -6.65 -11.23
N THR A 106 -7.53 -5.52 -11.65
CA THR A 106 -6.10 -5.40 -11.93
C THR A 106 -5.27 -5.67 -10.66
N ILE A 107 -5.71 -5.15 -9.52
CA ILE A 107 -5.04 -5.43 -8.24
C ILE A 107 -5.07 -6.93 -7.94
N PHE A 108 -6.23 -7.57 -8.04
CA PHE A 108 -6.37 -9.00 -7.73
C PHE A 108 -5.55 -9.89 -8.66
N GLU A 109 -5.51 -9.56 -9.95
CA GLU A 109 -4.73 -10.32 -10.93
C GLU A 109 -3.23 -10.31 -10.60
N ARG A 110 -2.73 -9.26 -9.97
CA ARG A 110 -1.33 -9.20 -9.51
C ARG A 110 -1.00 -10.29 -8.50
N TYR A 111 -1.98 -10.72 -7.70
CA TYR A 111 -1.79 -11.68 -6.59
C TYR A 111 -2.27 -13.09 -6.95
N ILE A 112 -3.36 -13.21 -7.67
CA ILE A 112 -3.99 -14.49 -7.97
C ILE A 112 -4.18 -14.75 -9.48
N GLY A 113 -3.58 -13.92 -10.33
CA GLY A 113 -3.56 -14.12 -11.77
C GLY A 113 -4.96 -14.10 -12.39
N GLN A 114 -5.22 -15.02 -13.30
CA GLN A 114 -6.48 -15.10 -14.05
C GLN A 114 -7.74 -15.29 -13.19
N HIS A 115 -7.59 -15.65 -11.92
CA HIS A 115 -8.71 -15.80 -10.99
C HIS A 115 -9.16 -14.45 -10.39
N GLY A 116 -8.45 -13.37 -10.64
CA GLY A 116 -8.72 -12.06 -10.07
C GLY A 116 -10.09 -11.51 -10.41
N GLY A 117 -10.50 -11.62 -11.68
CA GLY A 117 -11.80 -11.16 -12.13
C GLY A 117 -12.97 -11.91 -11.48
N THR A 118 -12.87 -13.22 -11.41
CA THR A 118 -13.89 -14.06 -10.76
C THR A 118 -14.01 -13.75 -9.27
N TYR A 119 -12.89 -13.62 -8.60
CA TYR A 119 -12.88 -13.29 -7.16
C TYR A 119 -13.48 -11.90 -6.92
N ALA A 120 -13.16 -10.91 -7.75
CA ALA A 120 -13.73 -9.58 -7.68
C ALA A 120 -15.26 -9.60 -7.83
N GLN A 121 -15.78 -10.38 -8.78
CA GLN A 121 -17.23 -10.54 -8.98
C GLN A 121 -17.90 -11.19 -7.76
N GLN A 122 -17.30 -12.22 -7.19
CA GLN A 122 -17.82 -12.90 -6.01
C GLN A 122 -17.93 -11.95 -4.82
N LEU A 123 -16.92 -11.10 -4.60
CA LEU A 123 -16.96 -10.10 -3.54
C LEU A 123 -17.99 -9.00 -3.81
N ALA A 124 -18.09 -8.53 -5.06
CA ALA A 124 -19.03 -7.49 -5.45
C ALA A 124 -20.50 -7.93 -5.31
N ALA A 125 -20.77 -9.24 -5.38
CA ALA A 125 -22.11 -9.78 -5.14
C ALA A 125 -22.55 -9.63 -3.67
N LYS A 126 -21.61 -9.43 -2.74
CA LYS A 126 -21.87 -9.32 -1.30
C LYS A 126 -21.65 -7.92 -0.76
N TRP A 127 -20.64 -7.21 -1.23
CA TRP A 127 -20.20 -5.94 -0.67
C TRP A 127 -19.77 -4.97 -1.76
N GLU A 128 -20.14 -3.71 -1.58
CA GLU A 128 -19.73 -2.65 -2.50
C GLU A 128 -18.21 -2.44 -2.45
N PRO A 129 -17.52 -2.51 -3.60
CA PRO A 129 -16.09 -2.25 -3.65
C PRO A 129 -15.76 -0.77 -3.53
N VAL A 130 -14.59 -0.48 -2.97
CA VAL A 130 -14.01 0.85 -2.95
C VAL A 130 -12.49 0.73 -3.14
N ILE A 131 -11.91 1.67 -3.87
CA ILE A 131 -10.46 1.84 -3.95
C ILE A 131 -10.07 2.96 -3.01
N ILE A 132 -9.14 2.66 -2.12
CA ILE A 132 -8.45 3.67 -1.31
C ILE A 132 -7.26 4.13 -2.15
N GLU A 133 -7.33 5.36 -2.65
CA GLU A 133 -6.27 5.94 -3.46
C GLU A 133 -5.42 6.86 -2.59
N VAL A 134 -4.18 6.48 -2.34
CA VAL A 134 -3.25 7.21 -1.48
C VAL A 134 -2.30 8.03 -2.35
N THR A 135 -2.35 9.34 -2.17
CA THR A 135 -1.38 10.27 -2.74
C THR A 135 -0.26 10.47 -1.73
N PRO A 136 0.99 10.07 -2.06
CA PRO A 136 2.11 10.24 -1.15
C PRO A 136 2.42 11.70 -0.90
N GLU A 137 2.59 12.07 0.37
CA GLU A 137 3.11 13.37 0.79
C GLU A 137 4.57 13.24 1.25
N ARG A 138 4.90 12.06 1.80
CA ARG A 138 6.22 11.77 2.31
C ARG A 138 6.52 10.29 2.11
N ILE A 139 7.72 9.98 1.60
CA ILE A 139 8.16 8.60 1.38
C ILE A 139 9.48 8.39 2.14
N LEU A 140 9.52 7.36 2.96
CA LEU A 140 10.73 6.88 3.61
C LEU A 140 11.03 5.49 3.07
N SER A 141 12.26 5.25 2.62
CA SER A 141 12.67 3.93 2.13
C SER A 141 13.95 3.46 2.79
N PHE A 142 14.15 2.15 2.82
CA PHE A 142 15.35 1.51 3.31
C PHE A 142 15.65 0.26 2.49
N ASP A 143 16.93 0.00 2.27
CA ASP A 143 17.38 -1.16 1.50
C ASP A 143 18.66 -1.73 2.13
N TYR A 144 18.50 -2.73 2.97
CA TYR A 144 19.62 -3.40 3.63
C TYR A 144 20.49 -4.19 2.66
N THR A 145 20.03 -4.43 1.41
CA THR A 145 20.87 -5.09 0.38
C THR A 145 22.06 -4.23 -0.03
N LYS A 146 21.99 -2.92 0.20
CA LYS A 146 23.01 -1.94 -0.18
C LYS A 146 23.97 -1.59 0.94
N GLY A 147 23.61 -1.92 2.17
CA GLY A 147 24.33 -1.42 3.34
C GLY A 147 25.45 -2.34 3.81
N SER A 148 26.50 -1.72 4.37
CA SER A 148 27.58 -2.43 5.06
C SER A 148 27.16 -3.01 6.42
N LEU A 149 25.93 -2.75 6.84
CA LEU A 149 25.37 -3.20 8.12
C LEU A 149 24.67 -4.55 8.03
N VAL A 150 24.54 -5.12 6.83
CA VAL A 150 24.05 -6.50 6.68
C VAL A 150 25.15 -7.41 7.18
N PRO A 151 24.90 -8.24 8.21
CA PRO A 151 25.87 -9.24 8.60
C PRO A 151 26.18 -10.11 7.38
N ASN A 152 27.47 -10.25 7.06
CA ASN A 152 27.88 -11.20 6.03
C ASN A 152 27.36 -12.56 6.44
N ALA A 153 26.51 -13.10 5.60
CA ALA A 153 25.99 -14.45 5.78
C ALA A 153 27.13 -15.48 5.67
#